data_2fc966e5c3ccc81528fd1dba4a148388
#
_entry.id   2fc966e5c3ccc81528fd1dba4a148388
#
_cell.length_a   1.000
_cell.length_b   1.000
_cell.length_c   1.000
_cell.angle_alpha   90.00
_cell.angle_beta   90.00
_cell.angle_gamma   90.00
#
_symmetry.space_group_name_H-M   'P 1'
#
loop_
_entity.id
_entity.type
_entity.pdbx_description
1 polymer ?
#
loop_
_entity_poly.entity_id
_entity_poly.type
_entity_poly.pdbx_seq_one_letter_code
_entity_poly.pdbx_strand_id
1 'polypeptide(L)'
;MRTSREKIDKYNKMISSKKSFHIIYYLCLIGIFSCLLILFFVKTFVSKTVPTLNYKENSTIDYSVKLKPNKYYDTSVLPSGMDYIASLIDTINLKFSYTFTTNKSIDYDATYYIEAITRVYGKDNENILYEKKEKLTEEEKITKKDIMANHFYKEVSVDYDKFNDFVRGFKTSYLLNYDSNVTIVLHVNTTGKNQEYKDINTEGLAVAKIPLTEQTVNVNKDSKNINTI
;
A
#
# COMPACT_ATOMS: atom_id res chain seq x y z
N MET A 1 76.30 -58.37 15.30
CA MET A 1 76.00 -56.94 15.20
C MET A 1 74.86 -56.56 14.23
N ARG A 2 74.43 -57.44 13.32
CA ARG A 2 73.30 -57.20 12.39
C ARG A 2 71.90 -57.26 13.06
N THR A 3 71.69 -58.12 14.03
CA THR A 3 70.39 -58.33 14.68
C THR A 3 69.86 -57.15 15.54
N SER A 4 70.75 -56.30 16.05
CA SER A 4 70.35 -55.16 16.87
C SER A 4 69.82 -53.98 16.05
N ARG A 5 70.41 -53.71 14.88
CA ARG A 5 69.93 -52.65 13.95
C ARG A 5 68.54 -52.96 13.35
N GLU A 6 68.31 -54.21 12.97
CA GLU A 6 67.01 -54.61 12.44
C GLU A 6 65.87 -54.47 13.46
N LYS A 7 66.15 -54.76 14.75
CA LYS A 7 65.18 -54.53 15.83
C LYS A 7 64.84 -53.05 16.03
N ILE A 8 65.86 -52.22 15.97
CA ILE A 8 65.69 -50.72 16.13
C ILE A 8 64.89 -50.17 14.96
N ASP A 9 65.17 -50.59 13.71
CA ASP A 9 64.44 -50.12 12.51
C ASP A 9 62.99 -50.60 12.52
N LYS A 10 62.71 -51.83 12.98
CA LYS A 10 61.37 -52.34 13.13
C LYS A 10 60.59 -51.59 14.19
N TYR A 11 61.24 -51.22 15.32
CA TYR A 11 60.65 -50.45 16.40
C TYR A 11 60.32 -49.01 15.99
N ASN A 12 61.28 -48.33 15.29
CA ASN A 12 61.09 -47.00 14.74
C ASN A 12 60.00 -46.96 13.68
N LYS A 13 59.87 -47.98 12.80
CA LYS A 13 58.83 -48.11 11.82
C LYS A 13 57.46 -48.30 12.45
N MET A 14 57.40 -49.04 13.60
CA MET A 14 56.15 -49.25 14.36
C MET A 14 55.71 -47.99 15.10
N ILE A 15 56.64 -47.18 15.66
CA ILE A 15 56.35 -45.89 16.30
C ILE A 15 55.89 -44.85 15.25
N SER A 16 56.55 -44.82 14.09
CA SER A 16 56.17 -43.96 12.99
C SER A 16 54.77 -44.32 12.47
N SER A 17 54.43 -45.58 12.34
CA SER A 17 53.12 -46.05 11.92
C SER A 17 52.04 -45.67 12.94
N LYS A 18 52.28 -45.80 14.24
CA LYS A 18 51.35 -45.36 15.28
C LYS A 18 51.11 -43.84 15.29
N LYS A 19 52.18 -43.05 15.13
CA LYS A 19 52.05 -41.57 14.98
C LYS A 19 51.25 -41.20 13.76
N SER A 20 51.49 -41.81 12.63
CA SER A 20 50.71 -41.60 11.39
C SER A 20 49.24 -41.95 11.55
N PHE A 21 48.95 -43.03 12.27
CA PHE A 21 47.56 -43.44 12.56
C PHE A 21 46.81 -42.41 13.40
N HIS A 22 47.46 -41.85 14.44
CA HIS A 22 46.85 -40.81 15.24
C HIS A 22 46.60 -39.53 14.46
N ILE A 23 47.52 -39.13 13.56
CA ILE A 23 47.33 -37.97 12.72
C ILE A 23 46.11 -38.15 11.76
N ILE A 24 46.01 -39.30 11.14
CA ILE A 24 44.86 -39.64 10.27
C ILE A 24 43.54 -39.60 11.07
N TYR A 25 43.53 -40.18 12.28
CA TYR A 25 42.38 -40.16 13.16
C TYR A 25 41.90 -38.73 13.51
N TYR A 26 42.82 -37.83 13.87
CA TYR A 26 42.47 -36.44 14.17
C TYR A 26 42.00 -35.67 12.92
N LEU A 27 42.59 -35.95 11.75
CA LEU A 27 42.11 -35.35 10.50
C LEU A 27 40.69 -35.80 10.15
N CYS A 28 40.35 -37.08 10.37
CA CYS A 28 38.98 -37.57 10.20
C CYS A 28 38.00 -36.90 11.19
N LEU A 29 38.38 -36.73 12.45
CA LEU A 29 37.55 -36.03 13.46
C LEU A 29 37.30 -34.58 13.07
N ILE A 30 38.32 -33.88 12.62
CA ILE A 30 38.20 -32.48 12.15
C ILE A 30 37.27 -32.40 10.93
N GLY A 31 37.41 -33.38 9.98
CA GLY A 31 36.54 -33.47 8.82
C GLY A 31 35.07 -33.67 9.22
N ILE A 32 34.79 -34.62 10.12
CA ILE A 32 33.44 -34.85 10.62
C ILE A 32 32.87 -33.63 11.29
N PHE A 33 33.66 -32.96 12.16
CA PHE A 33 33.22 -31.75 12.88
C PHE A 33 32.95 -30.59 11.92
N SER A 34 33.78 -30.40 10.88
CA SER A 34 33.55 -29.39 9.85
C SER A 34 32.29 -29.65 9.03
N CYS A 35 32.01 -30.92 8.68
CA CYS A 35 30.77 -31.31 8.02
C CYS A 35 29.53 -31.02 8.90
N LEU A 36 29.60 -31.32 10.20
CA LEU A 36 28.51 -31.02 11.14
C LEU A 36 28.27 -29.50 11.27
N LEU A 37 29.34 -28.71 11.31
CA LEU A 37 29.24 -27.24 11.32
C LEU A 37 28.58 -26.74 10.03
N ILE A 38 28.99 -27.23 8.86
CA ILE A 38 28.41 -26.84 7.57
C ILE A 38 26.91 -27.18 7.55
N LEU A 39 26.53 -28.40 7.98
CA LEU A 39 25.13 -28.78 8.07
C LEU A 39 24.32 -27.91 9.05
N PHE A 40 24.92 -27.55 10.17
CA PHE A 40 24.29 -26.62 11.12
C PHE A 40 24.09 -25.24 10.51
N PHE A 41 25.11 -24.66 9.85
CA PHE A 41 25.01 -23.39 9.17
C PHE A 41 23.99 -23.43 8.04
N VAL A 42 23.99 -24.46 7.20
CA VAL A 42 23.01 -24.61 6.10
C VAL A 42 21.58 -24.65 6.66
N LYS A 43 21.34 -25.41 7.74
CA LYS A 43 20.00 -25.42 8.37
C LYS A 43 19.60 -24.07 9.00
N THR A 44 20.56 -23.36 9.57
CA THR A 44 20.29 -22.09 10.28
C THR A 44 20.11 -20.92 9.30
N PHE A 45 20.81 -20.94 8.15
CA PHE A 45 20.79 -19.85 7.16
C PHE A 45 19.90 -20.10 5.93
N VAL A 46 19.32 -21.29 5.76
CA VAL A 46 18.23 -21.49 4.80
C VAL A 46 16.99 -20.85 5.38
N SER A 47 16.89 -19.53 5.28
CA SER A 47 15.64 -18.81 5.48
C SER A 47 14.62 -19.40 4.49
N LYS A 48 13.53 -19.99 4.99
CA LYS A 48 12.38 -20.33 4.15
C LYS A 48 11.86 -19.00 3.60
N THR A 49 12.21 -18.66 2.38
CA THR A 49 11.58 -17.56 1.65
C THR A 49 10.12 -17.94 1.46
N VAL A 50 9.24 -17.30 2.23
CA VAL A 50 7.79 -17.44 2.02
C VAL A 50 7.48 -16.75 0.70
N PRO A 51 6.90 -17.44 -0.30
CA PRO A 51 6.62 -16.84 -1.58
C PRO A 51 5.63 -15.67 -1.41
N THR A 52 5.80 -14.65 -2.24
CA THR A 52 4.89 -13.50 -2.26
C THR A 52 3.68 -13.83 -3.13
N LEU A 53 2.51 -13.45 -2.67
CA LEU A 53 1.27 -13.59 -3.40
C LEU A 53 1.14 -12.46 -4.43
N ASN A 54 0.76 -12.80 -5.66
CA ASN A 54 0.47 -11.80 -6.68
C ASN A 54 -0.96 -11.28 -6.51
N TYR A 55 -1.09 -9.96 -6.44
CA TYR A 55 -2.38 -9.30 -6.30
C TYR A 55 -2.43 -7.99 -7.10
N LYS A 56 -3.62 -7.53 -7.36
CA LYS A 56 -3.90 -6.26 -8.04
C LYS A 56 -4.98 -5.52 -7.28
N GLU A 57 -4.74 -4.24 -7.05
CA GLU A 57 -5.71 -3.28 -6.55
C GLU A 57 -5.97 -2.21 -7.61
N ASN A 58 -7.22 -1.89 -7.81
CA ASN A 58 -7.64 -0.84 -8.73
C ASN A 58 -8.75 -0.02 -8.10
N SER A 59 -8.55 1.28 -8.03
CA SER A 59 -9.55 2.25 -7.59
C SER A 59 -9.93 3.16 -8.73
N THR A 60 -11.21 3.44 -8.91
CA THR A 60 -11.70 4.39 -9.92
C THR A 60 -12.73 5.33 -9.29
N ILE A 61 -12.82 6.52 -9.87
CA ILE A 61 -13.79 7.54 -9.47
C ILE A 61 -14.60 7.94 -10.69
N ASP A 62 -15.91 7.87 -10.55
CA ASP A 62 -16.85 8.52 -11.45
C ASP A 62 -17.62 9.60 -10.69
N TYR A 63 -18.14 10.62 -11.40
CA TYR A 63 -18.89 11.68 -10.75
C TYR A 63 -19.88 12.31 -11.69
N SER A 64 -20.86 12.97 -11.09
CA SER A 64 -21.79 13.89 -11.77
C SER A 64 -22.01 15.13 -10.94
N VAL A 65 -22.35 16.22 -11.58
CA VAL A 65 -22.58 17.53 -10.94
C VAL A 65 -24.04 17.89 -11.05
N LYS A 66 -24.72 18.01 -9.91
CA LYS A 66 -26.07 18.51 -9.83
C LYS A 66 -26.04 20.02 -9.76
N LEU A 67 -26.85 20.67 -10.58
CA LEU A 67 -26.96 22.11 -10.65
C LEU A 67 -28.13 22.62 -9.81
N LYS A 68 -27.98 23.82 -9.28
CA LYS A 68 -29.06 24.63 -8.77
C LYS A 68 -30.09 24.93 -9.86
N PRO A 69 -31.35 25.21 -9.51
CA PRO A 69 -32.34 25.68 -10.48
C PRO A 69 -31.81 26.88 -11.27
N ASN A 70 -31.79 26.78 -12.60
CA ASN A 70 -31.29 27.80 -13.49
C ASN A 70 -32.07 27.75 -14.83
N LYS A 71 -31.93 28.80 -15.63
CA LYS A 71 -32.60 28.92 -16.94
C LYS A 71 -31.70 28.65 -18.13
N TYR A 72 -30.45 28.24 -17.90
CA TYR A 72 -29.44 28.13 -18.95
C TYR A 72 -29.18 26.68 -19.38
N TYR A 73 -29.46 25.74 -18.51
CA TYR A 73 -29.25 24.31 -18.77
C TYR A 73 -30.62 23.59 -18.76
N ASP A 74 -30.86 22.76 -19.77
CA ASP A 74 -32.07 21.94 -19.89
C ASP A 74 -32.05 20.74 -18.94
N THR A 75 -30.89 20.39 -18.38
CA THR A 75 -30.70 19.32 -17.42
C THR A 75 -30.18 19.82 -16.09
N SER A 76 -30.68 19.25 -15.00
CA SER A 76 -30.20 19.53 -13.65
C SER A 76 -28.95 18.76 -13.25
N VAL A 77 -28.51 17.77 -14.07
CA VAL A 77 -27.33 16.94 -13.79
C VAL A 77 -26.43 16.92 -15.00
N LEU A 78 -25.17 17.31 -14.80
CA LEU A 78 -24.14 17.28 -15.84
C LEU A 78 -23.20 16.09 -15.64
N PRO A 79 -22.72 15.45 -16.73
CA PRO A 79 -21.77 14.34 -16.65
C PRO A 79 -20.38 14.80 -16.19
N SER A 80 -19.51 13.84 -15.86
CA SER A 80 -18.10 14.09 -15.54
C SER A 80 -17.28 14.59 -16.74
N GLY A 81 -16.16 15.27 -16.47
CA GLY A 81 -15.16 15.68 -17.50
C GLY A 81 -15.44 17.02 -18.17
N MET A 82 -16.29 17.84 -17.57
CA MET A 82 -16.58 19.21 -18.04
C MET A 82 -16.01 20.24 -17.06
N ASP A 83 -15.95 21.50 -17.53
CA ASP A 83 -15.80 22.67 -16.66
C ASP A 83 -17.19 23.16 -16.27
N TYR A 84 -17.42 23.34 -14.97
CA TYR A 84 -18.71 23.72 -14.42
C TYR A 84 -18.64 25.15 -13.90
N ILE A 85 -19.71 25.93 -14.10
CA ILE A 85 -19.85 27.28 -13.51
C ILE A 85 -20.07 27.09 -12.00
N ALA A 86 -19.11 27.52 -11.21
CA ALA A 86 -19.09 27.31 -9.75
C ALA A 86 -20.37 27.74 -9.03
N SER A 87 -20.92 28.93 -9.40
CA SER A 87 -22.12 29.47 -8.79
C SER A 87 -23.40 28.67 -9.06
N LEU A 88 -23.39 27.80 -10.06
CA LEU A 88 -24.51 26.94 -10.42
C LEU A 88 -24.42 25.54 -9.79
N ILE A 89 -23.30 25.17 -9.20
CA ILE A 89 -23.15 23.86 -8.56
C ILE A 89 -23.97 23.81 -7.28
N ASP A 90 -24.80 22.78 -7.14
CA ASP A 90 -25.51 22.41 -5.90
C ASP A 90 -24.69 21.33 -5.17
N THR A 91 -24.59 20.15 -5.79
CA THR A 91 -23.86 18.99 -5.24
C THR A 91 -22.99 18.33 -6.29
N ILE A 92 -21.86 17.78 -5.85
CA ILE A 92 -21.01 16.89 -6.66
C ILE A 92 -21.18 15.48 -6.10
N ASN A 93 -21.79 14.60 -6.89
CA ASN A 93 -22.00 13.21 -6.52
C ASN A 93 -20.82 12.38 -6.99
N LEU A 94 -20.05 11.83 -6.07
CA LEU A 94 -18.88 11.00 -6.34
C LEU A 94 -19.23 9.53 -6.12
N LYS A 95 -18.81 8.68 -7.05
CA LYS A 95 -18.89 7.22 -6.96
C LYS A 95 -17.49 6.64 -7.01
N PHE A 96 -17.03 6.16 -5.89
CA PHE A 96 -15.78 5.43 -5.75
C PHE A 96 -16.03 3.94 -5.99
N SER A 97 -15.20 3.32 -6.80
CA SER A 97 -15.20 1.87 -7.01
C SER A 97 -13.82 1.33 -6.66
N TYR A 98 -13.80 0.23 -5.91
CA TYR A 98 -12.56 -0.46 -5.52
C TYR A 98 -12.66 -1.93 -5.89
N THR A 99 -11.59 -2.45 -6.48
CA THR A 99 -11.47 -3.85 -6.86
C THR A 99 -10.14 -4.40 -6.38
N PHE A 100 -10.19 -5.51 -5.68
CA PHE A 100 -9.04 -6.31 -5.28
C PHE A 100 -9.12 -7.67 -5.95
N THR A 101 -8.01 -8.13 -6.52
CA THR A 101 -7.90 -9.47 -7.13
C THR A 101 -6.57 -10.11 -6.78
N THR A 102 -6.55 -11.43 -6.64
CA THR A 102 -5.36 -12.21 -6.35
C THR A 102 -5.38 -13.53 -7.14
N ASN A 103 -4.21 -14.12 -7.36
CA ASN A 103 -4.06 -15.38 -8.09
C ASN A 103 -4.28 -16.63 -7.21
N LYS A 104 -4.53 -16.48 -5.92
CA LYS A 104 -4.83 -17.56 -4.97
C LYS A 104 -5.90 -17.10 -3.99
N SER A 105 -6.66 -18.02 -3.45
CA SER A 105 -7.64 -17.74 -2.39
C SER A 105 -6.97 -17.23 -1.12
N ILE A 106 -7.60 -16.25 -0.51
CA ILE A 106 -7.16 -15.63 0.75
C ILE A 106 -8.33 -15.39 1.70
N ASP A 107 -8.06 -15.34 2.98
CA ASP A 107 -8.92 -14.69 3.95
C ASP A 107 -8.69 -13.18 3.86
N TYR A 108 -9.74 -12.45 3.49
CA TYR A 108 -9.71 -11.04 3.14
C TYR A 108 -10.43 -10.20 4.18
N ASP A 109 -9.74 -9.19 4.69
CA ASP A 109 -10.31 -8.13 5.52
C ASP A 109 -9.99 -6.77 4.87
N ALA A 110 -10.98 -5.90 4.80
CA ALA A 110 -10.79 -4.51 4.42
C ALA A 110 -11.58 -3.58 5.31
N THR A 111 -11.00 -2.43 5.65
CA THR A 111 -11.70 -1.30 6.25
C THR A 111 -11.62 -0.11 5.31
N TYR A 112 -12.72 0.63 5.17
CA TYR A 112 -12.74 1.79 4.29
C TYR A 112 -13.65 2.90 4.84
N TYR A 113 -13.30 4.13 4.50
CA TYR A 113 -14.06 5.35 4.79
C TYR A 113 -13.74 6.44 3.78
N ILE A 114 -14.58 7.47 3.70
CA ILE A 114 -14.37 8.65 2.88
C ILE A 114 -14.15 9.86 3.78
N GLU A 115 -13.12 10.63 3.46
CA GLU A 115 -12.73 11.86 4.15
C GLU A 115 -12.71 13.04 3.18
N ALA A 116 -13.14 14.22 3.65
CA ALA A 116 -12.94 15.49 2.98
C ALA A 116 -11.81 16.26 3.64
N ILE A 117 -10.84 16.71 2.85
CA ILE A 117 -9.69 17.51 3.29
C ILE A 117 -9.76 18.85 2.59
N THR A 118 -10.16 19.89 3.31
CA THR A 118 -10.20 21.27 2.81
C THR A 118 -8.86 21.93 3.03
N ARG A 119 -8.28 22.53 1.97
CA ARG A 119 -6.98 23.23 2.04
C ARG A 119 -7.05 24.61 1.43
N VAL A 120 -6.32 25.53 2.06
CA VAL A 120 -5.92 26.83 1.49
C VAL A 120 -4.41 26.85 1.43
N TYR A 121 -3.87 27.13 0.25
CA TYR A 121 -2.43 27.10 0.00
C TYR A 121 -1.79 28.48 0.20
N GLY A 122 -0.48 28.53 0.27
CA GLY A 122 0.32 29.72 0.25
C GLY A 122 0.63 30.19 -1.18
N LYS A 123 1.46 31.22 -1.29
CA LYS A 123 1.80 31.89 -2.56
C LYS A 123 2.44 30.99 -3.60
N ASP A 124 3.16 29.96 -3.15
CA ASP A 124 3.89 28.99 -3.97
C ASP A 124 3.08 27.72 -4.28
N ASN A 125 1.85 27.59 -3.78
CA ASN A 125 1.00 26.40 -3.84
C ASN A 125 1.62 25.12 -3.22
N GLU A 126 2.77 25.22 -2.56
CA GLU A 126 3.44 24.12 -1.87
C GLU A 126 3.12 24.14 -0.37
N ASN A 127 3.11 25.33 0.22
CA ASN A 127 2.81 25.51 1.66
C ASN A 127 1.30 25.53 1.92
N ILE A 128 0.86 24.76 2.91
CA ILE A 128 -0.52 24.73 3.36
C ILE A 128 -0.69 25.76 4.47
N LEU A 129 -1.51 26.79 4.23
CA LEU A 129 -1.86 27.80 5.23
C LEU A 129 -2.98 27.34 6.17
N TYR A 130 -3.88 26.52 5.64
CA TYR A 130 -5.02 26.00 6.40
C TYR A 130 -5.37 24.60 5.90
N GLU A 131 -5.63 23.69 6.83
CA GLU A 131 -6.15 22.36 6.54
C GLU A 131 -7.24 21.99 7.55
N LYS A 132 -8.35 21.47 7.05
CA LYS A 132 -9.42 20.88 7.87
C LYS A 132 -9.80 19.54 7.28
N LYS A 133 -9.87 18.52 8.13
CA LYS A 133 -10.30 17.17 7.78
C LYS A 133 -11.64 16.87 8.43
N GLU A 134 -12.54 16.25 7.67
CA GLU A 134 -13.80 15.75 8.21
C GLU A 134 -14.18 14.42 7.54
N LYS A 135 -14.57 13.43 8.33
CA LYS A 135 -15.10 12.18 7.81
C LYS A 135 -16.48 12.41 7.20
N LEU A 136 -16.66 12.00 5.95
CA LEU A 136 -17.95 12.03 5.24
C LEU A 136 -18.74 10.75 5.44
N THR A 137 -18.07 9.64 5.74
CA THR A 137 -18.71 8.34 6.03
C THR A 137 -18.10 7.72 7.28
N GLU A 138 -18.90 6.92 7.98
CA GLU A 138 -18.36 6.04 9.01
C GLU A 138 -17.42 4.99 8.37
N GLU A 139 -16.54 4.43 9.20
CA GLU A 139 -15.66 3.34 8.79
C GLU A 139 -16.46 2.06 8.65
N GLU A 140 -16.39 1.43 7.48
CA GLU A 140 -17.02 0.17 7.18
C GLU A 140 -16.00 -0.94 7.05
N LYS A 141 -16.38 -2.15 7.49
CA LYS A 141 -15.53 -3.34 7.44
C LYS A 141 -16.15 -4.41 6.55
N ILE A 142 -15.31 -5.02 5.70
CA ILE A 142 -15.63 -6.18 4.86
C ILE A 142 -14.72 -7.32 5.30
N THR A 143 -15.29 -8.46 5.67
CA THR A 143 -14.55 -9.70 5.98
C THR A 143 -15.09 -10.81 5.10
N LYS A 144 -14.22 -11.47 4.34
CA LYS A 144 -14.55 -12.61 3.48
C LYS A 144 -13.50 -13.69 3.61
N LYS A 145 -13.90 -14.95 3.51
CA LYS A 145 -13.00 -16.10 3.56
C LYS A 145 -12.88 -16.75 2.21
N ASP A 146 -11.68 -17.25 1.92
CA ASP A 146 -11.39 -18.07 0.75
C ASP A 146 -11.83 -17.44 -0.58
N ILE A 147 -11.46 -16.16 -0.78
CA ILE A 147 -11.81 -15.42 -1.99
C ILE A 147 -10.57 -15.08 -2.83
N MET A 148 -10.76 -14.96 -4.14
CA MET A 148 -9.76 -14.49 -5.10
C MET A 148 -10.05 -13.07 -5.61
N ALA A 149 -11.25 -12.54 -5.35
CA ALA A 149 -11.62 -11.19 -5.76
C ALA A 149 -12.63 -10.57 -4.80
N ASN A 150 -12.52 -9.27 -4.61
CA ASN A 150 -13.52 -8.44 -3.95
C ASN A 150 -13.74 -7.16 -4.74
N HIS A 151 -14.99 -6.73 -4.81
CA HIS A 151 -15.37 -5.46 -5.41
C HIS A 151 -16.43 -4.80 -4.54
N PHE A 152 -16.31 -3.49 -4.36
CA PHE A 152 -17.34 -2.66 -3.77
C PHE A 152 -17.36 -1.27 -4.41
N TYR A 153 -18.43 -0.55 -4.21
CA TYR A 153 -18.54 0.87 -4.53
C TYR A 153 -19.12 1.64 -3.36
N LYS A 154 -18.75 2.91 -3.25
CA LYS A 154 -19.29 3.83 -2.27
C LYS A 154 -19.60 5.17 -2.93
N GLU A 155 -20.80 5.67 -2.66
CA GLU A 155 -21.24 6.96 -3.17
C GLU A 155 -21.27 7.99 -2.04
N VAL A 156 -20.91 9.21 -2.37
CA VAL A 156 -20.98 10.36 -1.47
C VAL A 156 -21.37 11.62 -2.24
N SER A 157 -22.26 12.40 -1.66
CA SER A 157 -22.69 13.70 -2.19
C SER A 157 -21.96 14.81 -1.43
N VAL A 158 -21.23 15.63 -2.16
CA VAL A 158 -20.48 16.77 -1.63
C VAL A 158 -21.27 18.03 -1.86
N ASP A 159 -21.77 18.64 -0.82
CA ASP A 159 -22.36 19.98 -0.86
C ASP A 159 -21.26 21.00 -1.18
N TYR A 160 -21.27 21.51 -2.42
CA TYR A 160 -20.23 22.40 -2.89
C TYR A 160 -20.24 23.75 -2.15
N ASP A 161 -21.41 24.32 -1.89
CA ASP A 161 -21.54 25.60 -1.23
C ASP A 161 -21.00 25.54 0.20
N LYS A 162 -21.25 24.47 0.94
CA LYS A 162 -20.71 24.29 2.30
C LYS A 162 -19.21 24.52 2.36
N PHE A 163 -18.45 23.89 1.45
CA PHE A 163 -16.99 24.02 1.42
C PHE A 163 -16.54 25.36 0.81
N ASN A 164 -17.17 25.78 -0.26
CA ASN A 164 -16.83 26.98 -1.00
C ASN A 164 -17.05 28.25 -0.17
N ASP A 165 -18.18 28.37 0.51
CA ASP A 165 -18.52 29.52 1.36
C ASP A 165 -17.66 29.55 2.61
N PHE A 166 -17.36 28.40 3.22
CA PHE A 166 -16.44 28.32 4.34
C PHE A 166 -15.06 28.88 3.96
N VAL A 167 -14.49 28.42 2.84
CA VAL A 167 -13.17 28.88 2.37
C VAL A 167 -13.21 30.33 1.92
N ARG A 168 -14.29 30.76 1.24
CA ARG A 168 -14.47 32.16 0.86
C ARG A 168 -14.48 33.06 2.08
N GLY A 169 -15.24 32.72 3.14
CA GLY A 169 -15.27 33.44 4.41
C GLY A 169 -13.88 33.50 5.06
N PHE A 170 -13.16 32.39 5.11
CA PHE A 170 -11.80 32.36 5.64
C PHE A 170 -10.87 33.29 4.85
N LYS A 171 -10.83 33.16 3.53
CA LYS A 171 -9.97 34.00 2.66
C LYS A 171 -10.30 35.49 2.79
N THR A 172 -11.57 35.85 2.88
CA THR A 172 -12.01 37.22 3.06
C THR A 172 -11.58 37.80 4.42
N SER A 173 -11.73 37.03 5.49
CA SER A 173 -11.37 37.43 6.85
C SER A 173 -9.89 37.75 7.02
N TYR A 174 -9.03 37.07 6.27
CA TYR A 174 -7.58 37.21 6.34
C TYR A 174 -6.96 37.86 5.10
N LEU A 175 -7.79 38.42 4.20
CA LEU A 175 -7.37 39.09 2.95
C LEU A 175 -6.46 38.20 2.09
N LEU A 176 -6.76 36.91 2.02
CA LEU A 176 -5.97 35.92 1.27
C LEU A 176 -6.51 35.80 -0.17
N ASN A 177 -5.59 35.78 -1.14
CA ASN A 177 -5.91 35.51 -2.54
C ASN A 177 -5.04 34.37 -3.08
N TYR A 178 -5.19 33.20 -2.49
CA TYR A 178 -4.43 31.99 -2.82
C TYR A 178 -5.36 30.86 -3.22
N ASP A 179 -4.80 29.84 -3.87
CA ASP A 179 -5.55 28.66 -4.30
C ASP A 179 -6.12 27.88 -3.11
N SER A 180 -7.23 27.26 -3.36
CA SER A 180 -7.91 26.43 -2.37
C SER A 180 -8.68 25.28 -3.03
N ASN A 181 -8.82 24.19 -2.31
CA ASN A 181 -9.62 23.04 -2.77
C ASN A 181 -10.19 22.26 -1.60
N VAL A 182 -11.18 21.42 -1.92
CA VAL A 182 -11.53 20.28 -1.09
C VAL A 182 -11.12 19.00 -1.84
N THR A 183 -10.42 18.13 -1.14
CA THR A 183 -9.98 16.83 -1.64
C THR A 183 -10.82 15.76 -0.95
N ILE A 184 -11.57 14.98 -1.73
CA ILE A 184 -12.37 13.85 -1.23
C ILE A 184 -11.55 12.59 -1.46
N VAL A 185 -11.26 11.87 -0.39
CA VAL A 185 -10.38 10.71 -0.38
C VAL A 185 -11.12 9.48 0.10
N LEU A 186 -11.16 8.43 -0.72
CA LEU A 186 -11.49 7.09 -0.27
C LEU A 186 -10.19 6.45 0.28
N HIS A 187 -10.22 6.07 1.54
CA HIS A 187 -9.18 5.25 2.18
C HIS A 187 -9.63 3.80 2.24
N VAL A 188 -8.79 2.87 1.80
CA VAL A 188 -9.05 1.43 1.88
C VAL A 188 -7.83 0.74 2.45
N ASN A 189 -7.93 0.19 3.65
CA ASN A 189 -6.89 -0.63 4.26
C ASN A 189 -7.26 -2.09 4.06
N THR A 190 -6.45 -2.82 3.31
CA THR A 190 -6.69 -4.22 2.96
C THR A 190 -5.65 -5.13 3.61
N THR A 191 -6.11 -6.21 4.22
CA THR A 191 -5.29 -7.32 4.68
C THR A 191 -5.75 -8.62 4.03
N GLY A 192 -4.78 -9.37 3.53
CA GLY A 192 -5.03 -10.69 2.95
C GLY A 192 -4.14 -11.74 3.59
N LYS A 193 -4.70 -12.86 4.04
CA LYS A 193 -3.97 -13.94 4.68
C LYS A 193 -4.13 -15.25 3.94
N ASN A 194 -3.03 -15.97 3.79
CA ASN A 194 -2.99 -17.32 3.25
C ASN A 194 -1.91 -18.12 4.00
N GLN A 195 -2.10 -19.41 4.22
CA GLN A 195 -1.19 -20.26 5.00
C GLN A 195 0.18 -20.48 4.35
N GLU A 196 0.25 -20.39 3.02
CA GLU A 196 1.44 -20.69 2.22
C GLU A 196 2.22 -19.45 1.79
N TYR A 197 1.59 -18.28 1.84
CA TYR A 197 2.12 -17.03 1.30
C TYR A 197 2.28 -15.97 2.40
N LYS A 198 3.12 -14.97 2.10
CA LYS A 198 3.26 -13.80 2.96
C LYS A 198 1.95 -13.01 2.99
N ASP A 199 1.56 -12.54 4.16
CA ASP A 199 0.38 -11.68 4.34
C ASP A 199 0.47 -10.42 3.47
N ILE A 200 -0.66 -10.05 2.88
CA ILE A 200 -0.84 -8.79 2.16
C ILE A 200 -1.30 -7.75 3.18
N ASN A 201 -0.65 -6.57 3.15
CA ASN A 201 -1.11 -5.38 3.85
C ASN A 201 -0.93 -4.20 2.92
N THR A 202 -2.02 -3.58 2.49
CA THR A 202 -1.98 -2.49 1.53
C THR A 202 -2.93 -1.37 1.92
N GLU A 203 -2.62 -0.16 1.41
CA GLU A 203 -3.48 1.00 1.48
C GLU A 203 -3.81 1.47 0.06
N GLY A 204 -5.07 1.29 -0.33
CA GLY A 204 -5.64 1.82 -1.56
C GLY A 204 -6.16 3.24 -1.33
N LEU A 205 -5.90 4.13 -2.29
CA LEU A 205 -6.38 5.52 -2.25
C LEU A 205 -7.03 5.88 -3.59
N ALA A 206 -8.17 6.58 -3.50
CA ALA A 206 -8.77 7.26 -4.64
C ALA A 206 -9.13 8.69 -4.24
N VAL A 207 -8.75 9.65 -5.05
CA VAL A 207 -8.74 11.08 -4.71
C VAL A 207 -9.47 11.88 -5.77
N ALA A 208 -10.49 12.64 -5.36
CA ALA A 208 -11.15 13.65 -6.17
C ALA A 208 -10.84 15.04 -5.60
N LYS A 209 -10.12 15.87 -6.37
CA LYS A 209 -9.75 17.24 -5.98
C LYS A 209 -10.68 18.23 -6.66
N ILE A 210 -11.39 19.03 -5.88
CA ILE A 210 -12.40 20.00 -6.30
C ILE A 210 -11.90 21.41 -5.96
N PRO A 211 -11.62 22.29 -6.93
CA PRO A 211 -11.24 23.68 -6.67
C PRO A 211 -12.35 24.44 -5.95
N LEU A 212 -11.95 25.36 -5.08
CA LEU A 212 -12.84 26.24 -4.32
C LEU A 212 -12.49 27.70 -4.60
N THR A 213 -13.50 28.57 -4.50
CA THR A 213 -13.39 30.02 -4.73
C THR A 213 -12.99 30.44 -6.15
N GLU A 214 -13.13 29.51 -7.11
CA GLU A 214 -12.93 29.76 -8.55
C GLU A 214 -14.25 30.12 -9.24
N GLN A 215 -14.16 30.66 -10.47
CA GLN A 215 -15.33 30.92 -11.32
C GLN A 215 -15.83 29.65 -12.00
N THR A 216 -14.90 28.77 -12.35
CA THR A 216 -15.17 27.47 -12.95
C THR A 216 -14.52 26.37 -12.14
N VAL A 217 -15.15 25.20 -12.11
CA VAL A 217 -14.70 24.02 -11.39
C VAL A 217 -14.48 22.87 -12.34
N ASN A 218 -13.28 22.29 -12.33
CA ASN A 218 -12.96 21.01 -12.94
C ASN A 218 -12.53 20.04 -11.84
N VAL A 219 -13.13 18.86 -11.79
CA VAL A 219 -12.81 17.84 -10.78
C VAL A 219 -11.67 16.98 -11.26
N ASN A 220 -10.51 17.13 -10.65
CA ASN A 220 -9.35 16.29 -10.92
C ASN A 220 -9.43 14.98 -10.14
N LYS A 221 -9.19 13.86 -10.84
CA LYS A 221 -9.23 12.50 -10.26
C LYS A 221 -7.86 11.88 -10.28
N ASP A 222 -7.48 11.23 -9.19
CA ASP A 222 -6.27 10.43 -9.08
C ASP A 222 -6.55 9.15 -8.28
N SER A 223 -5.82 8.08 -8.56
CA SER A 223 -5.96 6.81 -7.86
C SER A 223 -4.64 6.05 -7.81
N LYS A 224 -4.35 5.49 -6.65
CA LYS A 224 -3.21 4.59 -6.46
C LYS A 224 -3.62 3.19 -6.87
N ASN A 225 -3.12 2.72 -8.00
CA ASN A 225 -3.29 1.35 -8.47
C ASN A 225 -2.04 0.53 -8.15
N ILE A 226 -2.22 -0.66 -7.59
CA ILE A 226 -1.14 -1.59 -7.24
C ILE A 226 -1.25 -2.81 -8.14
N ASN A 227 -0.13 -3.21 -8.72
CA ASN A 227 -0.01 -4.43 -9.52
C ASN A 227 1.32 -5.10 -9.18
N THR A 228 1.29 -6.29 -8.57
CA THR A 228 2.47 -7.05 -8.13
C THR A 228 2.77 -8.24 -9.04
N ILE A 229 2.33 -8.21 -10.30
CA ILE A 229 2.58 -9.26 -11.28
C ILE A 229 4.02 -9.17 -11.79
#